data_a3c57068ff25ff60e6ab95185d79b7cf
#
_entry.id   a3c57068ff25ff60e6ab95185d79b7cf
#
_cell.length_a   1.000
_cell.length_b   1.000
_cell.length_c   1.000
_cell.angle_alpha   90.00
_cell.angle_beta   90.00
_cell.angle_gamma   90.00
#
_symmetry.space_group_name_H-M   'P 1'
#
loop_
_entity.id
_entity.type
_entity.pdbx_description
1 polymer ?
#
loop_
_entity_poly.entity_id
_entity_poly.type
_entity_poly.pdbx_seq_one_letter_code
_entity_poly.pdbx_strand_id
1 'polypeptide(L)' 'MNEDKIKGQWKQLRGKLQSRWGKLTDDDLDIAEGNADYLAGRLQERYGIARDEAREQLRDFERGI' A
#
# COMPACT_ATOMS: atom_id res chain seq x y z
N MET A 1 -4.91 -10.54 0.26
CA MET A 1 -3.62 -9.88 0.00
C MET A 1 -2.48 -10.78 0.38
N ASN A 2 -1.41 -10.76 -0.39
CA ASN A 2 -0.22 -11.54 -0.10
C ASN A 2 0.85 -10.64 0.53
N GLU A 3 0.87 -10.60 1.85
CA GLU A 3 1.80 -9.76 2.61
C GLU A 3 3.26 -10.14 2.36
N ASP A 4 3.52 -11.44 2.20
CA ASP A 4 4.89 -11.92 1.96
C ASP A 4 5.44 -11.39 0.64
N LYS A 5 4.61 -11.30 -0.38
CA LYS A 5 5.00 -10.77 -1.67
C LYS A 5 5.35 -9.29 -1.56
N ILE A 6 4.53 -8.53 -0.86
CA ILE A 6 4.75 -7.10 -0.64
C ILE A 6 6.02 -6.89 0.18
N LYS A 7 6.18 -7.62 1.28
CA LYS A 7 7.36 -7.51 2.14
C LYS A 7 8.65 -7.89 1.41
N GLY A 8 8.60 -8.98 0.66
CA GLY A 8 9.78 -9.49 -0.04
C GLY A 8 10.31 -8.55 -1.10
N GLN A 9 9.46 -7.67 -1.63
CA GLN A 9 9.83 -6.75 -2.71
C GLN A 9 9.68 -5.28 -2.26
N TRP A 10 9.72 -5.03 -0.96
CA TRP A 10 9.36 -3.72 -0.43
C TRP A 10 10.15 -2.56 -1.03
N LYS A 11 11.47 -2.71 -1.14
CA LYS A 11 12.31 -1.66 -1.70
C LYS A 11 11.89 -1.26 -3.11
N GLN A 12 11.50 -2.25 -3.91
CA GLN A 12 11.07 -2.02 -5.28
C GLN A 12 9.66 -1.46 -5.32
N LEU A 13 8.81 -1.92 -4.41
CA LEU A 13 7.40 -1.57 -4.44
C LEU A 13 7.10 -0.18 -3.89
N ARG A 14 7.93 0.32 -2.95
CA ARG A 14 7.61 1.62 -2.33
C ARG A 14 7.55 2.75 -3.37
N GLY A 15 8.42 2.74 -4.36
CA GLY A 15 8.36 3.72 -5.43
C GLY A 15 7.10 3.58 -6.27
N LYS A 16 6.70 2.35 -6.56
CA LYS A 16 5.48 2.08 -7.31
C LYS A 16 4.23 2.46 -6.52
N LEU A 17 4.23 2.20 -5.21
CA LEU A 17 3.14 2.60 -4.34
C LEU A 17 2.96 4.12 -4.33
N GLN A 18 4.04 4.85 -4.19
CA GLN A 18 3.99 6.31 -4.19
C GLN A 18 3.56 6.86 -5.54
N SER A 19 3.95 6.21 -6.61
CA SER A 19 3.51 6.59 -7.96
C SER A 19 2.02 6.36 -8.14
N ARG A 20 1.50 5.25 -7.62
CA ARG A 20 0.07 4.92 -7.72
C ARG A 20 -0.78 5.78 -6.78
N TRP A 21 -0.31 5.99 -5.57
CA TRP A 21 -1.02 6.75 -4.54
C TRP A 21 -0.16 7.92 -4.08
N GLY A 22 -0.23 9.01 -4.82
CA GLY A 22 0.62 10.17 -4.58
C GLY A 22 0.42 10.83 -3.22
N LYS A 23 -0.71 10.57 -2.55
CA LYS A 23 -0.95 11.11 -1.22
C LYS A 23 -0.26 10.35 -0.10
N LEU A 24 0.30 9.17 -0.40
CA LEU A 24 1.12 8.45 0.56
C LEU A 24 2.45 9.16 0.72
N THR A 25 2.86 9.38 1.97
CA THR A 25 4.14 10.05 2.25
C THR A 25 5.25 9.04 2.43
N ASP A 26 6.49 9.51 2.38
CA ASP A 26 7.65 8.66 2.67
C ASP A 26 7.55 8.06 4.07
N ASP A 27 7.07 8.85 5.05
CA ASP A 27 6.88 8.35 6.41
C ASP A 27 5.86 7.22 6.46
N ASP A 28 4.76 7.34 5.71
CA ASP A 28 3.76 6.28 5.64
C ASP A 28 4.39 4.99 5.16
N LEU A 29 5.23 5.08 4.13
CA LEU A 29 5.88 3.92 3.54
C LEU A 29 6.96 3.35 4.46
N ASP A 30 7.73 4.20 5.11
CA ASP A 30 8.76 3.76 6.06
C ASP A 30 8.17 3.00 7.23
N ILE A 31 7.06 3.50 7.78
CA ILE A 31 6.40 2.84 8.91
C ILE A 31 5.75 1.53 8.46
N ALA A 32 5.19 1.53 7.26
CA ALA A 32 4.48 0.34 6.75
C ALA A 32 5.41 -0.86 6.59
N GLU A 33 6.58 -0.67 6.04
CA GLU A 33 7.57 -1.73 5.80
C GLU A 33 6.95 -3.00 5.18
N GLY A 34 6.01 -2.82 4.26
CA GLY A 34 5.35 -3.95 3.60
C GLY A 34 4.13 -4.49 4.32
N ASN A 35 3.70 -3.85 5.40
CA ASN A 35 2.50 -4.27 6.12
C ASN A 35 1.26 -3.78 5.37
N ALA A 36 0.53 -4.73 4.78
CA ALA A 36 -0.64 -4.42 3.94
C ALA A 36 -1.78 -3.80 4.75
N ASP A 37 -1.99 -4.23 5.97
CA ASP A 37 -3.04 -3.67 6.82
C ASP A 37 -2.76 -2.20 7.15
N TYR A 38 -1.51 -1.88 7.44
CA TYR A 38 -1.11 -0.50 7.69
C TYR A 38 -1.33 0.36 6.45
N LEU A 39 -0.91 -0.15 5.29
CA LEU A 39 -1.12 0.56 4.03
C LEU A 39 -2.60 0.83 3.76
N ALA A 40 -3.45 -0.17 3.99
CA ALA A 40 -4.89 0.00 3.83
C ALA A 40 -5.42 1.12 4.73
N GLY A 41 -4.96 1.17 5.98
CA GLY A 41 -5.33 2.22 6.92
C GLY A 41 -4.89 3.60 6.45
N ARG A 42 -3.69 3.70 5.88
CA ARG A 42 -3.21 4.98 5.36
C ARG A 42 -4.02 5.42 4.13
N LEU A 43 -4.37 4.47 3.26
CA LEU A 43 -5.21 4.80 2.11
C LEU A 43 -6.58 5.30 2.54
N GLN A 44 -7.17 4.67 3.55
CA GLN A 44 -8.43 5.15 4.11
C GLN A 44 -8.33 6.59 4.58
N GLU A 45 -7.28 6.89 5.31
CA GLU A 45 -7.10 8.22 5.88
C GLU A 45 -6.78 9.27 4.82
N ARG A 46 -5.90 8.94 3.87
CA ARG A 46 -5.45 9.90 2.86
C ARG A 46 -6.50 10.17 1.77
N TYR A 47 -7.31 9.16 1.46
CA TYR A 47 -8.28 9.25 0.35
C TYR A 47 -9.72 9.24 0.81
N GLY A 48 -9.98 9.03 2.10
CA GLY A 48 -11.35 9.03 2.61
C GLY A 48 -12.20 7.88 2.10
N ILE A 49 -11.60 6.73 1.84
CA ILE A 49 -12.29 5.55 1.32
C ILE A 49 -12.53 4.52 2.42
N ALA A 50 -13.45 3.58 2.17
CA ALA A 50 -13.71 2.50 3.09
C ALA A 50 -12.56 1.50 3.12
N ARG A 51 -12.44 0.77 4.23
CA ARG A 51 -11.38 -0.23 4.38
C ARG A 51 -11.42 -1.30 3.30
N ASP A 52 -12.62 -1.76 2.97
CA ASP A 52 -12.78 -2.78 1.92
C ASP A 52 -12.29 -2.29 0.58
N GLU A 53 -12.58 -1.04 0.26
CA GLU A 53 -12.10 -0.43 -0.98
C GLU A 53 -10.58 -0.28 -0.98
N ALA A 54 -10.00 0.14 0.15
CA ALA A 54 -8.55 0.26 0.27
C ALA A 54 -7.87 -1.08 0.04
N ARG A 55 -8.41 -2.14 0.65
CA ARG A 55 -7.87 -3.49 0.48
C ARG A 55 -8.01 -3.98 -0.94
N GLU A 56 -9.12 -3.67 -1.58
CA GLU A 56 -9.35 -4.03 -2.98
C GLU A 56 -8.32 -3.37 -3.90
N GLN A 57 -8.07 -2.09 -3.70
CA GLN A 57 -7.07 -1.35 -4.48
C GLN A 57 -5.68 -1.94 -4.30
N LEU A 58 -5.32 -2.30 -3.07
CA LEU A 58 -4.02 -2.94 -2.81
C LEU A 58 -3.93 -4.31 -3.45
N ARG A 59 -5.01 -5.06 -3.44
CA ARG A 59 -5.07 -6.37 -4.07
C ARG A 59 -4.86 -6.26 -5.58
N ASP A 60 -5.51 -5.28 -6.21
CA ASP A 60 -5.34 -5.02 -7.63
C ASP A 60 -3.91 -4.62 -7.96
N PHE A 61 -3.31 -3.78 -7.13
CA PHE A 61 -1.91 -3.40 -7.27
C PHE A 61 -0.99 -4.63 -7.21
N GLU A 62 -1.24 -5.50 -6.25
CA GLU A 62 -0.46 -6.72 -6.04
C GLU A 62 -0.52 -7.65 -7.23
N ARG A 63 -1.67 -7.73 -7.90
CA ARG A 63 -1.80 -8.57 -9.11
C ARG A 63 -0.91 -8.10 -10.24
N GLY A 64 -0.56 -6.83 -10.27
CA GLY A 64 0.27 -6.25 -11.31
C GLY A 64 1.77 -6.40 -11.10
N ILE A 65 2.18 -6.99 -10.01
CA ILE A 65 3.61 -7.15 -9.71
C ILE A 65 4.09 -8.59 -9.89
#